data_f7408c3fd64be2edd4895d02da0e4071
#
_entry.id   f7408c3fd64be2edd4895d02da0e4071
#
_cell.length_a   1.000
_cell.length_b   1.000
_cell.length_c   1.000
_cell.angle_alpha   90.00
_cell.angle_beta   90.00
_cell.angle_gamma   90.00
#
_symmetry.space_group_name_H-M   'P 1'
#
loop_
_entity.id
_entity.type
_entity.pdbx_description
1 polymer ?
#
loop_
_entity_poly.entity_id
_entity_poly.type
_entity_poly.pdbx_seq_one_letter_code
_entity_poly.pdbx_strand_id
1 'polypeptide(L)'
;MTKLGQENGYVTESGIHVLGKYVTNCGGCDTIKAQSLMIDSIVSTIGHGPILFEGLIISNLFSTWYQTSQTLREIQRAHGAPEEGLVWAFLNTPIDVCLARVYARNGGKAIKEKNVIDKWQAIESCKLRAAEAGENVFEIDYKDPLPQVLELLTCVNLP
;
A
#
# COMPACT_ATOMS: atom_id res chain seq x y z
N MET A 1 -5.11 2.19 -20.59
CA MET A 1 -4.30 1.37 -19.66
C MET A 1 -3.29 0.58 -20.45
N THR A 2 -2.05 0.98 -20.45
CA THR A 2 -0.96 0.25 -21.13
C THR A 2 -0.46 -0.81 -20.15
N LYS A 3 -0.59 -2.09 -20.53
CA LYS A 3 0.02 -3.17 -19.73
C LYS A 3 1.53 -3.00 -19.80
N LEU A 4 2.17 -2.67 -18.69
CA LEU A 4 3.58 -2.98 -18.51
C LEU A 4 3.75 -4.48 -18.67
N GLY A 5 4.80 -4.93 -19.35
CA GLY A 5 5.16 -6.33 -19.50
C GLY A 5 5.54 -7.04 -18.20
N GLN A 6 5.02 -6.57 -17.07
CA GLN A 6 5.15 -7.16 -15.74
C GLN A 6 3.84 -7.88 -15.41
N GLU A 7 3.94 -9.14 -15.08
CA GLU A 7 2.81 -9.99 -14.69
C GLU A 7 2.01 -9.45 -13.48
N ASN A 8 2.49 -8.39 -12.80
CA ASN A 8 2.07 -7.97 -11.46
C ASN A 8 1.64 -6.50 -11.33
N GLY A 9 1.28 -5.80 -12.42
CA GLY A 9 0.84 -4.41 -12.31
C GLY A 9 0.45 -3.75 -13.64
N TYR A 10 0.17 -2.44 -13.60
CA TYR A 10 -0.12 -1.61 -14.78
C TYR A 10 0.32 -0.17 -14.53
N VAL A 11 0.44 0.63 -15.60
CA VAL A 11 0.67 2.08 -15.51
C VAL A 11 -0.61 2.80 -15.92
N THR A 12 -0.99 3.82 -15.15
CA THR A 12 -2.09 4.72 -15.51
C THR A 12 -1.69 5.68 -16.62
N GLU A 13 -2.65 6.36 -17.22
CA GLU A 13 -2.39 7.41 -18.22
C GLU A 13 -1.59 8.61 -17.63
N SER A 14 -1.72 8.82 -16.31
CA SER A 14 -0.96 9.82 -15.57
C SER A 14 0.45 9.38 -15.16
N GLY A 15 0.91 8.20 -15.56
CA GLY A 15 2.24 7.70 -15.25
C GLY A 15 2.40 7.04 -13.88
N ILE A 16 1.31 6.82 -13.13
CA ILE A 16 1.35 6.13 -11.85
C ILE A 16 1.48 4.62 -12.09
N HIS A 17 2.49 4.02 -11.50
CA HIS A 17 2.69 2.57 -11.50
C HIS A 17 1.88 1.93 -10.37
N VAL A 18 0.90 1.12 -10.71
CA VAL A 18 0.05 0.42 -9.73
C VAL A 18 0.45 -1.05 -9.69
N LEU A 19 0.92 -1.52 -8.54
CA LEU A 19 1.32 -2.92 -8.35
C LEU A 19 0.14 -3.76 -7.88
N GLY A 20 0.13 -5.02 -8.34
CA GLY A 20 -0.91 -5.99 -8.00
C GLY A 20 -1.94 -6.20 -9.11
N LYS A 21 -2.80 -7.21 -8.93
CA LYS A 21 -3.86 -7.58 -9.87
C LYS A 21 -5.21 -7.14 -9.32
N TYR A 22 -5.96 -6.38 -10.11
CA TYR A 22 -7.28 -5.83 -9.74
C TYR A 22 -8.40 -6.45 -10.59
N VAL A 23 -8.30 -7.75 -10.89
CA VAL A 23 -9.28 -8.48 -11.70
C VAL A 23 -10.34 -9.22 -10.88
N THR A 24 -10.23 -9.17 -9.56
CA THR A 24 -11.17 -9.79 -8.61
C THR A 24 -11.52 -8.83 -7.48
N ASN A 25 -12.55 -9.15 -6.69
CA ASN A 25 -12.96 -8.36 -5.51
C ASN A 25 -11.92 -8.35 -4.36
N CYS A 26 -10.90 -9.21 -4.44
CA CYS A 26 -9.74 -9.25 -3.56
C CYS A 26 -8.50 -9.11 -4.44
N GLY A 27 -8.21 -7.88 -4.83
CA GLY A 27 -7.10 -7.55 -5.71
C GLY A 27 -5.85 -7.08 -4.96
N GLY A 28 -5.06 -6.27 -5.66
CA GLY A 28 -3.87 -5.67 -5.11
C GLY A 28 -2.71 -6.62 -4.92
N CYS A 29 -1.80 -6.25 -4.05
CA CYS A 29 -0.58 -7.01 -3.79
C CYS A 29 -0.80 -8.32 -3.02
N ASP A 30 -1.97 -8.52 -2.41
CA ASP A 30 -2.35 -9.80 -1.80
C ASP A 30 -2.42 -10.95 -2.81
N THR A 31 -2.44 -10.63 -4.11
CA THR A 31 -2.37 -11.61 -5.21
C THR A 31 -0.94 -12.00 -5.59
N ILE A 32 0.07 -11.33 -5.07
CA ILE A 32 1.48 -11.60 -5.34
C ILE A 32 1.98 -12.64 -4.34
N LYS A 33 2.48 -13.77 -4.84
CA LYS A 33 2.81 -14.94 -4.00
C LYS A 33 4.00 -14.75 -3.07
N ALA A 34 4.92 -13.83 -3.36
CA ALA A 34 6.11 -13.60 -2.55
C ALA A 34 6.38 -12.11 -2.38
N GLN A 35 6.69 -11.68 -1.16
CA GLN A 35 7.02 -10.29 -0.86
C GLN A 35 8.29 -9.82 -1.59
N SER A 36 9.27 -10.71 -1.78
CA SER A 36 10.48 -10.40 -2.55
C SER A 36 10.16 -9.94 -3.96
N LEU A 37 9.22 -10.60 -4.66
CA LEU A 37 8.79 -10.20 -6.01
C LEU A 37 8.17 -8.80 -6.02
N MET A 38 7.50 -8.42 -4.94
CA MET A 38 6.91 -7.09 -4.83
C MET A 38 7.99 -6.03 -4.58
N ILE A 39 8.94 -6.31 -3.69
CA ILE A 39 10.08 -5.44 -3.41
C ILE A 39 10.94 -5.28 -4.69
N ASP A 40 11.22 -6.36 -5.41
CA ASP A 40 11.94 -6.32 -6.68
C ASP A 40 11.22 -5.46 -7.72
N SER A 41 9.87 -5.57 -7.77
CA SER A 41 9.05 -4.74 -8.66
C SER A 41 9.13 -3.25 -8.29
N ILE A 42 9.10 -2.91 -6.99
CA ILE A 42 9.27 -1.53 -6.52
C ILE A 42 10.63 -1.01 -6.92
N VAL A 43 11.70 -1.73 -6.57
CA VAL A 43 13.09 -1.31 -6.85
C VAL A 43 13.32 -1.13 -8.34
N SER A 44 12.82 -2.04 -9.18
CA SER A 44 12.98 -1.94 -10.65
C SER A 44 12.15 -0.82 -11.28
N THR A 45 11.20 -0.25 -10.57
CA THR A 45 10.32 0.83 -11.07
C THR A 45 10.75 2.21 -10.56
N ILE A 46 11.67 2.28 -9.60
CA ILE A 46 12.19 3.56 -9.08
C ILE A 46 12.72 4.42 -10.25
N GLY A 47 12.37 5.72 -10.24
CA GLY A 47 12.78 6.67 -11.27
C GLY A 47 11.91 6.68 -12.53
N HIS A 48 10.89 5.82 -12.62
CA HIS A 48 9.96 5.80 -13.76
C HIS A 48 8.62 6.48 -13.46
N GLY A 49 8.35 6.85 -12.22
CA GLY A 49 7.13 7.52 -11.76
C GLY A 49 6.71 7.09 -10.36
N PRO A 50 5.62 7.66 -9.84
CA PRO A 50 5.04 7.26 -8.56
C PRO A 50 4.60 5.80 -8.58
N ILE A 51 4.82 5.12 -7.46
CA ILE A 51 4.43 3.71 -7.30
C ILE A 51 3.35 3.63 -6.22
N LEU A 52 2.18 3.11 -6.59
CA LEU A 52 1.08 2.80 -5.68
C LEU A 52 0.96 1.29 -5.51
N PHE A 53 0.91 0.83 -4.28
CA PHE A 53 0.63 -0.55 -3.96
C PHE A 53 -0.18 -0.67 -2.67
N GLU A 54 -1.03 -1.66 -2.59
CA GLU A 54 -1.89 -1.89 -1.43
C GLU A 54 -2.10 -3.39 -1.21
N GLY A 55 -2.43 -3.77 0.00
CA GLY A 55 -2.80 -5.13 0.36
C GLY A 55 -2.94 -5.31 1.86
N LEU A 56 -3.88 -6.16 2.26
CA LEU A 56 -4.13 -6.46 3.66
C LEU A 56 -2.95 -7.19 4.32
N ILE A 57 -2.32 -8.12 3.58
CA ILE A 57 -1.20 -8.90 4.09
C ILE A 57 0.02 -8.02 4.30
N ILE A 58 0.30 -7.11 3.37
CA ILE A 58 1.44 -6.22 3.46
C ILE A 58 1.29 -5.16 4.52
N SER A 59 0.08 -4.64 4.74
CA SER A 59 -0.17 -3.51 5.64
C SER A 59 0.03 -3.83 7.13
N ASN A 60 0.28 -5.10 7.50
CA ASN A 60 0.57 -5.50 8.88
C ASN A 60 2.03 -5.97 9.12
N LEU A 61 2.91 -5.80 8.13
CA LEU A 61 4.29 -6.30 8.15
C LEU A 61 5.30 -5.15 8.32
N PHE A 62 5.20 -4.44 9.44
CA PHE A 62 6.02 -3.26 9.71
C PHE A 62 7.52 -3.49 9.45
N SER A 63 8.13 -4.51 10.02
CA SER A 63 9.59 -4.70 9.94
C SER A 63 10.09 -4.84 8.50
N THR A 64 9.36 -5.58 7.66
CA THR A 64 9.72 -5.76 6.24
C THR A 64 9.64 -4.44 5.48
N TRP A 65 8.54 -3.70 5.65
CA TRP A 65 8.34 -2.45 4.92
C TRP A 65 9.18 -1.31 5.45
N TYR A 66 9.48 -1.29 6.75
CA TYR A 66 10.45 -0.36 7.30
C TYR A 66 11.84 -0.58 6.70
N GLN A 67 12.33 -1.83 6.63
CA GLN A 67 13.61 -2.13 5.98
C GLN A 67 13.59 -1.75 4.49
N THR A 68 12.48 -2.02 3.80
CA THR A 68 12.32 -1.60 2.39
C THR A 68 12.40 -0.07 2.28
N SER A 69 11.73 0.68 3.16
CA SER A 69 11.79 2.15 3.19
C SER A 69 13.24 2.66 3.35
N GLN A 70 14.01 2.04 4.25
CA GLN A 70 15.42 2.42 4.44
C GLN A 70 16.25 2.13 3.17
N THR A 71 16.06 0.96 2.54
CA THR A 71 16.74 0.61 1.28
C THR A 71 16.38 1.60 0.17
N LEU A 72 15.12 2.01 0.07
CA LEU A 72 14.69 3.01 -0.92
C LEU A 72 15.37 4.37 -0.70
N ARG A 73 15.49 4.83 0.55
CA ARG A 73 16.23 6.05 0.88
C ARG A 73 17.70 5.98 0.48
N GLU A 74 18.35 4.83 0.71
CA GLU A 74 19.73 4.62 0.27
C GLU A 74 19.87 4.70 -1.24
N ILE A 75 18.95 4.07 -1.99
CA ILE A 75 18.91 4.13 -3.45
C ILE A 75 18.69 5.57 -3.93
N GLN A 76 17.72 6.27 -3.35
CA GLN A 76 17.42 7.66 -3.67
C GLN A 76 18.64 8.56 -3.41
N ARG A 77 19.29 8.41 -2.26
CA ARG A 77 20.54 9.13 -1.91
C ARG A 77 21.64 8.88 -2.93
N ALA A 78 21.85 7.62 -3.32
CA ALA A 78 22.89 7.26 -4.30
C ALA A 78 22.67 7.89 -5.67
N HIS A 79 21.41 8.23 -6.01
CA HIS A 79 21.05 8.91 -7.27
C HIS A 79 20.85 10.42 -7.11
N GLY A 80 21.14 11.00 -5.94
CA GLY A 80 20.98 12.43 -5.67
C GLY A 80 19.52 12.89 -5.61
N ALA A 81 18.60 11.96 -5.39
CA ALA A 81 17.16 12.23 -5.22
C ALA A 81 16.80 12.46 -3.74
N PRO A 82 15.67 13.12 -3.45
CA PRO A 82 15.16 13.24 -2.07
C PRO A 82 14.97 11.88 -1.40
N GLU A 83 15.38 11.77 -0.14
CA GLU A 83 15.35 10.52 0.64
C GLU A 83 13.98 10.30 1.29
N GLU A 84 12.93 10.15 0.50
CA GLU A 84 11.56 10.06 1.02
C GLU A 84 11.21 8.66 1.54
N GLY A 85 11.82 7.60 0.97
CA GLY A 85 11.49 6.22 1.30
C GLY A 85 10.06 5.86 0.88
N LEU A 86 9.30 5.26 1.80
CA LEU A 86 7.89 4.95 1.61
C LEU A 86 6.99 6.02 2.24
N VAL A 87 5.88 6.32 1.57
CA VAL A 87 4.73 7.00 2.18
C VAL A 87 3.73 5.95 2.64
N TRP A 88 3.38 5.99 3.90
CA TRP A 88 2.46 5.06 4.54
C TRP A 88 1.09 5.70 4.67
N ALA A 89 0.13 5.23 3.87
CA ALA A 89 -1.24 5.72 3.87
C ALA A 89 -2.18 4.68 4.47
N PHE A 90 -2.83 5.01 5.59
CA PHE A 90 -3.75 4.13 6.30
C PHE A 90 -5.18 4.66 6.21
N LEU A 91 -6.11 3.82 5.71
CA LEU A 91 -7.54 4.15 5.75
C LEU A 91 -8.04 4.09 7.19
N ASN A 92 -8.61 5.19 7.69
CA ASN A 92 -9.18 5.29 9.05
C ASN A 92 -10.54 4.59 9.19
N THR A 93 -10.69 3.41 8.60
CA THR A 93 -11.95 2.66 8.57
C THR A 93 -12.28 2.11 9.95
N PRO A 94 -13.42 2.49 10.60
CA PRO A 94 -13.83 1.93 11.86
C PRO A 94 -14.07 0.42 11.79
N ILE A 95 -13.83 -0.28 12.89
CA ILE A 95 -13.91 -1.75 12.94
C ILE A 95 -15.32 -2.28 12.61
N ASP A 96 -16.36 -1.61 13.03
CA ASP A 96 -17.75 -1.96 12.72
C ASP A 96 -18.04 -1.88 11.22
N VAL A 97 -17.48 -0.87 10.53
CA VAL A 97 -17.56 -0.73 9.08
C VAL A 97 -16.77 -1.84 8.38
N CYS A 98 -15.59 -2.21 8.89
CA CYS A 98 -14.82 -3.34 8.37
C CYS A 98 -15.62 -4.66 8.47
N LEU A 99 -16.21 -4.93 9.63
CA LEU A 99 -17.04 -6.11 9.86
C LEU A 99 -18.26 -6.14 8.93
N ALA A 100 -18.98 -5.02 8.81
CA ALA A 100 -20.12 -4.91 7.91
C ALA A 100 -19.74 -5.16 6.43
N ARG A 101 -18.63 -4.61 5.97
CA ARG A 101 -18.12 -4.82 4.59
C ARG A 101 -17.74 -6.27 4.33
N VAL A 102 -17.05 -6.92 5.28
CA VAL A 102 -16.65 -8.33 5.13
C VAL A 102 -17.89 -9.23 5.13
N TYR A 103 -18.87 -8.97 6.01
CA TYR A 103 -20.14 -9.69 6.04
C TYR A 103 -20.89 -9.57 4.70
N ALA A 104 -21.06 -8.35 4.19
CA ALA A 104 -21.73 -8.09 2.92
C ALA A 104 -21.02 -8.79 1.75
N ARG A 105 -19.67 -8.71 1.69
CA ARG A 105 -18.87 -9.38 0.65
C ARG A 105 -18.97 -10.91 0.72
N ASN A 106 -19.19 -11.48 1.91
CA ASN A 106 -19.41 -12.92 2.12
C ASN A 106 -20.85 -13.36 1.82
N GLY A 107 -21.67 -12.51 1.19
CA GLY A 107 -23.06 -12.81 0.85
C GLY A 107 -23.96 -12.95 2.08
N GLY A 108 -23.67 -12.23 3.16
CA GLY A 108 -24.42 -12.26 4.42
C GLY A 108 -24.21 -13.54 5.25
N LYS A 109 -23.27 -14.41 4.87
CA LYS A 109 -22.93 -15.59 5.66
C LYS A 109 -22.08 -15.24 6.87
N ALA A 110 -22.19 -16.05 7.93
CA ALA A 110 -21.38 -15.88 9.14
C ALA A 110 -19.89 -15.79 8.82
N ILE A 111 -19.22 -14.84 9.46
CA ILE A 111 -17.78 -14.59 9.36
C ILE A 111 -17.10 -14.85 10.71
N LYS A 112 -15.81 -15.14 10.67
CA LYS A 112 -15.00 -15.19 11.89
C LYS A 112 -14.57 -13.77 12.25
N GLU A 113 -15.42 -13.03 12.99
CA GLU A 113 -15.19 -11.63 13.37
C GLU A 113 -13.82 -11.41 13.99
N LYS A 114 -13.37 -12.36 14.85
CA LYS A 114 -12.04 -12.32 15.45
C LYS A 114 -10.92 -12.13 14.42
N ASN A 115 -11.01 -12.80 13.26
CA ASN A 115 -9.98 -12.66 12.22
C ASN A 115 -9.94 -11.22 11.65
N VAL A 116 -11.08 -10.57 11.53
CA VAL A 116 -11.18 -9.18 11.05
C VAL A 116 -10.61 -8.24 12.10
N ILE A 117 -11.00 -8.43 13.37
CA ILE A 117 -10.52 -7.63 14.50
C ILE A 117 -8.99 -7.76 14.65
N ASP A 118 -8.45 -8.99 14.66
CA ASP A 118 -7.02 -9.24 14.80
C ASP A 118 -6.23 -8.53 13.67
N LYS A 119 -6.74 -8.55 12.44
CA LYS A 119 -6.09 -7.87 11.30
C LYS A 119 -6.18 -6.35 11.42
N TRP A 120 -7.32 -5.83 11.82
CA TRP A 120 -7.50 -4.40 12.05
C TRP A 120 -6.53 -3.89 13.12
N GLN A 121 -6.43 -4.60 14.26
CA GLN A 121 -5.49 -4.28 15.34
C GLN A 121 -4.02 -4.34 14.88
N ALA A 122 -3.68 -5.33 14.04
CA ALA A 122 -2.33 -5.45 13.50
C ALA A 122 -1.96 -4.28 12.59
N ILE A 123 -2.91 -3.77 11.79
CA ILE A 123 -2.73 -2.58 10.96
C ILE A 123 -2.56 -1.34 11.82
N GLU A 124 -3.39 -1.14 12.85
CA GLU A 124 -3.24 -0.01 13.78
C GLU A 124 -1.88 -0.05 14.50
N SER A 125 -1.43 -1.24 14.93
CA SER A 125 -0.09 -1.40 15.51
C SER A 125 1.02 -1.07 14.49
N CYS A 126 0.85 -1.45 13.24
CA CYS A 126 1.81 -1.13 12.17
C CYS A 126 1.88 0.39 11.96
N LYS A 127 0.74 1.09 11.92
CA LYS A 127 0.63 2.55 11.81
C LYS A 127 1.40 3.25 12.93
N LEU A 128 1.14 2.87 14.19
CA LEU A 128 1.82 3.45 15.34
C LEU A 128 3.34 3.25 15.28
N ARG A 129 3.80 2.05 14.97
CA ARG A 129 5.23 1.73 14.85
C ARG A 129 5.90 2.51 13.72
N ALA A 130 5.23 2.71 12.59
CA ALA A 130 5.75 3.51 11.49
C ALA A 130 5.89 4.98 11.92
N ALA A 131 4.90 5.54 12.61
CA ALA A 131 4.97 6.90 13.13
C ALA A 131 6.08 7.07 14.18
N GLU A 132 6.22 6.13 15.12
CA GLU A 132 7.29 6.12 16.13
C GLU A 132 8.70 6.01 15.51
N ALA A 133 8.81 5.32 14.38
CA ALA A 133 10.06 5.21 13.62
C ALA A 133 10.37 6.44 12.74
N GLY A 134 9.52 7.47 12.75
CA GLY A 134 9.69 8.70 11.97
C GLY A 134 9.42 8.53 10.47
N GLU A 135 8.65 7.51 10.08
CA GLU A 135 8.20 7.33 8.70
C GLU A 135 7.11 8.35 8.31
N ASN A 136 6.95 8.60 7.01
CA ASN A 136 5.91 9.47 6.48
C ASN A 136 4.55 8.77 6.53
N VAL A 137 3.79 8.99 7.60
CA VAL A 137 2.51 8.32 7.88
C VAL A 137 1.35 9.29 7.71
N PHE A 138 0.35 8.88 6.92
CA PHE A 138 -0.88 9.63 6.66
C PHE A 138 -2.11 8.80 6.96
N GLU A 139 -3.11 9.41 7.58
CA GLU A 139 -4.45 8.83 7.69
C GLU A 139 -5.34 9.35 6.55
N ILE A 140 -6.01 8.41 5.89
CA ILE A 140 -6.89 8.67 4.74
C ILE A 140 -8.33 8.44 5.16
N ASP A 141 -9.22 9.37 4.85
CA ASP A 141 -10.65 9.18 5.08
C ASP A 141 -11.18 8.04 4.19
N TYR A 142 -11.64 6.99 4.83
CA TYR A 142 -12.16 5.79 4.17
C TYR A 142 -13.44 6.02 3.34
N LYS A 143 -14.11 7.16 3.51
CA LYS A 143 -15.35 7.51 2.79
C LYS A 143 -15.05 8.03 1.38
N ASP A 144 -13.96 8.77 1.24
CA ASP A 144 -13.51 9.31 -0.05
C ASP A 144 -11.97 9.32 -0.12
N PRO A 145 -11.35 8.13 -0.28
CA PRO A 145 -9.89 8.00 -0.21
C PRO A 145 -9.18 8.48 -1.48
N LEU A 146 -9.83 8.41 -2.65
CA LEU A 146 -9.15 8.61 -3.93
C LEU A 146 -8.50 9.99 -4.09
N PRO A 147 -9.18 11.12 -3.81
CA PRO A 147 -8.55 12.44 -3.90
C PRO A 147 -7.32 12.57 -3.02
N GLN A 148 -7.38 12.06 -1.79
CA GLN A 148 -6.29 12.14 -0.82
C GLN A 148 -5.08 11.30 -1.25
N VAL A 149 -5.32 10.09 -1.79
CA VAL A 149 -4.25 9.24 -2.34
C VAL A 149 -3.60 9.90 -3.56
N LEU A 150 -4.39 10.50 -4.45
CA LEU A 150 -3.86 11.21 -5.62
C LEU A 150 -3.02 12.44 -5.20
N GLU A 151 -3.43 13.17 -4.19
CA GLU A 151 -2.65 14.28 -3.62
C GLU A 151 -1.30 13.80 -3.10
N LEU A 152 -1.25 12.72 -2.31
CA LEU A 152 0.00 12.14 -1.84
C LEU A 152 0.92 11.73 -2.99
N LEU A 153 0.37 11.11 -4.04
CA LEU A 153 1.14 10.69 -5.21
C LEU A 153 1.69 11.87 -6.03
N THR A 154 1.04 13.02 -6.01
CA THR A 154 1.53 14.23 -6.68
C THR A 154 2.56 14.99 -5.85
N CYS A 155 2.43 15.01 -4.52
CA CYS A 155 3.40 15.64 -3.64
C CYS A 155 4.78 14.97 -3.66
N VAL A 156 4.83 13.65 -3.89
CA VAL A 156 6.07 12.86 -3.99
C VAL A 156 6.87 13.14 -5.29
N ASN A 157 6.28 13.86 -6.25
CA ASN A 157 6.89 14.12 -7.58
C ASN A 157 7.34 15.57 -7.81
N LEU A 158 7.43 16.40 -6.81
CA LEU A 158 8.01 17.73 -7.01
C LEU A 158 9.54 17.62 -7.04
N PRO A 159 10.17 18.05 -8.13
CA PRO A 159 11.62 18.01 -8.30
C PRO A 159 12.35 18.90 -7.31
#